data_5f9a35aed0f62c5972736daf6113603d
#
_entry.id   5f9a35aed0f62c5972736daf6113603d
#
_cell.length_a   1.000
_cell.length_b   1.000
_cell.length_c   1.000
_cell.angle_alpha   90.00
_cell.angle_beta   90.00
_cell.angle_gamma   90.00
#
_symmetry.space_group_name_H-M   'P 1'
#
loop_
_entity.id
_entity.type
_entity.pdbx_description
1 polymer ?
#
loop_
_entity_poly.entity_id
_entity_poly.type
_entity_poly.pdbx_seq_one_letter_code
_entity_poly.pdbx_strand_id
1 'polypeptide(L)'
;MGLVLFGDVVGSRRDSVGSTAWLRELVAELDSAYGSERLAPFGFTQGDELQGLLAPEADPLTAVLHAALGSAGRRMRWVFVRGEIDEDSTGNAPATERTGSAFVVARDAIEDARTGRERLVILTGRPGVDSLLADLAPALVDMLDGLTDRQRLVARLAMLEDLRQSEVADRLHVRRATISVSFNRARVRPLQRLVAGIRLVYSSGSVDPGRAATEATTATEPEPIVAGQADGGVQQ
;
A
#
# COMPACT_ATOMS: atom_id res chain seq x y z
N MET A 1 14.90 7.34 -7.16
CA MET A 1 13.78 6.36 -7.03
C MET A 1 12.82 6.84 -5.94
N GLY A 2 11.51 6.73 -6.18
CA GLY A 2 10.46 7.05 -5.21
C GLY A 2 9.17 6.31 -5.53
N LEU A 3 8.19 6.38 -4.62
CA LEU A 3 6.82 5.96 -4.84
C LEU A 3 5.95 7.21 -5.05
N VAL A 4 5.53 7.43 -6.29
CA VAL A 4 4.60 8.50 -6.64
C VAL A 4 3.18 8.03 -6.40
N LEU A 5 2.39 8.86 -5.73
CA LEU A 5 0.99 8.61 -5.40
C LEU A 5 0.11 9.66 -6.07
N PHE A 6 -0.91 9.22 -6.80
CA PHE A 6 -2.02 10.06 -7.25
C PHE A 6 -3.33 9.50 -6.70
N GLY A 7 -4.15 10.40 -6.16
CA GLY A 7 -5.48 10.08 -5.64
C GLY A 7 -6.53 11.04 -6.18
N ASP A 8 -7.64 10.51 -6.70
CA ASP A 8 -8.75 11.28 -7.28
C ASP A 8 -10.07 10.88 -6.61
N VAL A 9 -10.85 11.87 -6.15
CA VAL A 9 -12.13 11.60 -5.46
C VAL A 9 -13.22 11.26 -6.47
N VAL A 10 -13.81 10.09 -6.35
CA VAL A 10 -14.89 9.65 -7.24
C VAL A 10 -16.15 10.50 -7.01
N GLY A 11 -16.59 11.19 -8.06
CA GLY A 11 -17.82 11.99 -8.02
C GLY A 11 -17.68 13.33 -7.30
N SER A 12 -16.47 13.84 -7.12
CA SER A 12 -16.13 15.15 -6.48
C SER A 12 -16.94 16.33 -7.03
N ARG A 13 -17.28 16.31 -8.32
CA ARG A 13 -18.08 17.39 -8.96
C ARG A 13 -19.46 17.59 -8.33
N ARG A 14 -20.00 16.61 -7.61
CA ARG A 14 -21.31 16.71 -6.94
C ARG A 14 -21.24 17.39 -5.58
N ASP A 15 -20.06 17.38 -4.94
CA ASP A 15 -19.79 17.96 -3.63
C ASP A 15 -18.32 18.38 -3.55
N SER A 16 -17.96 19.45 -4.27
CA SER A 16 -16.58 19.91 -4.36
C SER A 16 -16.05 20.47 -3.03
N VAL A 17 -16.89 21.20 -2.30
CA VAL A 17 -16.49 21.80 -1.01
C VAL A 17 -16.24 20.72 0.04
N GLY A 18 -17.16 19.77 0.18
CA GLY A 18 -17.00 18.65 1.11
C GLY A 18 -15.85 17.73 0.74
N SER A 19 -15.57 17.54 -0.56
CA SER A 19 -14.44 16.76 -1.03
C SER A 19 -13.10 17.41 -0.65
N THR A 20 -12.98 18.71 -0.85
CA THR A 20 -11.76 19.46 -0.50
C THR A 20 -11.50 19.47 1.02
N ALA A 21 -12.53 19.68 1.84
CA ALA A 21 -12.39 19.63 3.29
C ALA A 21 -11.93 18.25 3.77
N TRP A 22 -12.57 17.20 3.27
CA TRP A 22 -12.22 15.82 3.60
C TRP A 22 -10.79 15.44 3.13
N LEU A 23 -10.36 15.88 1.94
CA LEU A 23 -8.99 15.63 1.47
C LEU A 23 -7.94 16.28 2.37
N ARG A 24 -8.21 17.46 2.92
CA ARG A 24 -7.29 18.10 3.88
C ARG A 24 -7.16 17.30 5.17
N GLU A 25 -8.26 16.76 5.69
CA GLU A 25 -8.24 15.87 6.84
C GLU A 25 -7.46 14.59 6.53
N LEU A 26 -7.72 13.98 5.37
CA LEU A 26 -6.98 12.80 4.91
C LEU A 26 -5.48 13.06 4.81
N VAL A 27 -5.07 14.20 4.23
CA VAL A 27 -3.64 14.56 4.14
C VAL A 27 -2.99 14.64 5.51
N ALA A 28 -3.65 15.25 6.49
CA ALA A 28 -3.11 15.32 7.85
C ALA A 28 -2.96 13.92 8.48
N GLU A 29 -3.91 13.01 8.22
CA GLU A 29 -3.79 11.60 8.64
C GLU A 29 -2.62 10.90 7.92
N LEU A 30 -2.46 11.11 6.62
CA LEU A 30 -1.38 10.51 5.82
C LEU A 30 -0.01 11.06 6.18
N ASP A 31 0.11 12.36 6.45
CA ASP A 31 1.34 12.98 6.94
C ASP A 31 1.83 12.32 8.24
N SER A 32 0.89 12.03 9.14
CA SER A 32 1.20 11.32 10.39
C SER A 32 1.54 9.84 10.15
N ALA A 33 0.78 9.17 9.26
CA ALA A 33 0.93 7.72 9.03
C ALA A 33 2.23 7.36 8.30
N TYR A 34 2.64 8.16 7.30
CA TYR A 34 3.89 7.94 6.57
C TYR A 34 5.12 8.50 7.29
N GLY A 35 4.97 9.57 8.07
CA GLY A 35 6.08 10.14 8.83
C GLY A 35 7.31 10.43 7.98
N SER A 36 8.44 9.79 8.29
CA SER A 36 9.72 9.94 7.57
C SER A 36 9.75 9.29 6.17
N GLU A 37 8.80 8.42 5.85
CA GLU A 37 8.69 7.84 4.49
C GLU A 37 8.14 8.85 3.46
N ARG A 38 7.61 9.99 3.91
CA ARG A 38 7.17 11.07 3.04
C ARG A 38 8.36 11.91 2.57
N LEU A 39 8.69 11.85 1.27
CA LEU A 39 9.81 12.59 0.66
C LEU A 39 9.45 14.01 0.25
N ALA A 40 8.17 14.33 0.04
CA ALA A 40 7.67 15.68 -0.23
C ALA A 40 6.31 15.89 0.44
N PRO A 41 5.94 17.15 0.81
CA PRO A 41 4.60 17.45 1.26
C PRO A 41 3.56 17.02 0.22
N PHE A 42 2.43 16.47 0.67
CA PHE A 42 1.31 16.20 -0.23
C PHE A 42 0.83 17.51 -0.86
N GLY A 43 0.46 17.44 -2.13
CA GLY A 43 -0.07 18.58 -2.88
C GLY A 43 -1.43 18.26 -3.48
N PHE A 44 -2.18 19.32 -3.78
CA PHE A 44 -3.48 19.22 -4.44
C PHE A 44 -3.42 19.90 -5.79
N THR A 45 -4.00 19.26 -6.82
CA THR A 45 -4.25 19.88 -8.12
C THR A 45 -5.75 20.07 -8.29
N GLN A 46 -6.17 21.28 -8.65
CA GLN A 46 -7.58 21.63 -8.99
C GLN A 46 -8.67 21.05 -8.06
N GLY A 47 -8.36 20.94 -6.74
CA GLY A 47 -9.37 20.78 -5.71
C GLY A 47 -9.77 19.36 -5.32
N ASP A 48 -9.58 18.35 -6.16
CA ASP A 48 -10.03 16.96 -5.91
C ASP A 48 -8.98 15.87 -6.21
N GLU A 49 -7.82 16.25 -6.71
CA GLU A 49 -6.69 15.35 -6.96
C GLU A 49 -5.57 15.59 -5.93
N LEU A 50 -5.17 14.54 -5.26
CA LEU A 50 -4.07 14.47 -4.32
C LEU A 50 -2.83 13.92 -5.02
N GLN A 51 -1.67 14.54 -4.80
CA GLN A 51 -0.37 14.02 -5.21
C GLN A 51 0.56 13.87 -4.02
N GLY A 52 1.34 12.79 -4.01
CA GLY A 52 2.33 12.49 -2.99
C GLY A 52 3.60 11.90 -3.59
N LEU A 53 4.70 12.10 -2.87
CA LEU A 53 5.98 11.46 -3.13
C LEU A 53 6.49 10.82 -1.85
N LEU A 54 6.67 9.52 -1.88
CA LEU A 54 7.05 8.69 -0.75
C LEU A 54 8.36 7.94 -1.03
N ALA A 55 8.96 7.41 0.02
CA ALA A 55 10.07 6.47 -0.11
C ALA A 55 9.64 5.26 -0.96
N PRO A 56 10.54 4.69 -1.78
CA PRO A 56 10.17 3.60 -2.70
C PRO A 56 9.67 2.33 -1.99
N GLU A 57 9.96 2.17 -0.69
CA GLU A 57 9.51 1.04 0.15
C GLU A 57 8.20 1.32 0.88
N ALA A 58 7.69 2.57 0.86
CA ALA A 58 6.48 2.95 1.56
C ALA A 58 5.29 2.10 1.11
N ASP A 59 4.42 1.76 2.06
CA ASP A 59 3.25 0.92 1.81
C ASP A 59 2.14 1.70 1.10
N PRO A 60 1.80 1.38 -0.17
CA PRO A 60 0.72 2.07 -0.89
C PRO A 60 -0.65 1.87 -0.24
N LEU A 61 -0.86 0.75 0.47
CA LEU A 61 -2.15 0.45 1.07
C LEU A 61 -2.45 1.31 2.30
N THR A 62 -1.46 1.95 2.90
CA THR A 62 -1.68 2.92 3.99
C THR A 62 -2.64 4.03 3.54
N ALA A 63 -2.40 4.69 2.40
CA ALA A 63 -3.28 5.72 1.87
C ALA A 63 -4.68 5.17 1.53
N VAL A 64 -4.74 4.00 0.88
CA VAL A 64 -6.00 3.35 0.51
C VAL A 64 -6.86 3.06 1.75
N LEU A 65 -6.26 2.49 2.80
CA LEU A 65 -6.97 2.12 4.02
C LEU A 65 -7.42 3.36 4.82
N HIS A 66 -6.58 4.40 4.95
CA HIS A 66 -6.97 5.64 5.62
C HIS A 66 -8.15 6.31 4.91
N ALA A 67 -8.12 6.42 3.59
CA ALA A 67 -9.21 6.99 2.82
C ALA A 67 -10.50 6.17 2.91
N ALA A 68 -10.41 4.84 2.79
CA ALA A 68 -11.58 3.98 2.76
C ALA A 68 -12.20 3.75 4.15
N LEU A 69 -11.39 3.68 5.21
CA LEU A 69 -11.82 3.41 6.58
C LEU A 69 -11.99 4.67 7.43
N GLY A 70 -11.62 5.84 6.91
CA GLY A 70 -11.78 7.13 7.58
C GLY A 70 -13.23 7.47 7.92
N SER A 71 -13.44 8.50 8.73
CA SER A 71 -14.76 8.88 9.30
C SER A 71 -15.82 9.17 8.25
N ALA A 72 -15.44 9.73 7.11
CA ALA A 72 -16.35 10.06 6.01
C ALA A 72 -16.21 9.12 4.80
N GLY A 73 -15.30 8.16 4.83
CA GLY A 73 -15.04 7.10 3.85
C GLY A 73 -15.44 7.38 2.41
N ARG A 74 -14.74 8.30 1.74
CA ARG A 74 -15.04 8.61 0.34
C ARG A 74 -14.37 7.62 -0.59
N ARG A 75 -15.00 7.37 -1.72
CA ARG A 75 -14.41 6.54 -2.78
C ARG A 75 -13.36 7.34 -3.51
N MET A 76 -12.17 6.74 -3.65
CA MET A 76 -11.07 7.31 -4.42
C MET A 76 -10.63 6.37 -5.54
N ARG A 77 -10.03 6.94 -6.57
CA ARG A 77 -9.13 6.26 -7.48
C ARG A 77 -7.72 6.50 -6.98
N TRP A 78 -6.92 5.46 -6.98
CA TRP A 78 -5.55 5.49 -6.54
C TRP A 78 -4.62 4.95 -7.61
N VAL A 79 -3.53 5.66 -7.83
CA VAL A 79 -2.41 5.20 -8.65
C VAL A 79 -1.15 5.36 -7.83
N PHE A 80 -0.37 4.30 -7.77
CA PHE A 80 0.94 4.25 -7.14
C PHE A 80 1.95 3.76 -8.17
N VAL A 81 3.00 4.54 -8.39
CA VAL A 81 4.07 4.20 -9.34
C VAL A 81 5.41 4.29 -8.65
N ARG A 82 6.10 3.16 -8.55
CA ARG A 82 7.49 3.12 -8.13
C ARG A 82 8.38 3.38 -9.35
N GLY A 83 9.24 4.39 -9.30
CA GLY A 83 10.10 4.73 -10.42
C GLY A 83 11.06 5.86 -10.13
N GLU A 84 11.70 6.35 -11.19
CA GLU A 84 12.68 7.43 -11.10
C GLU A 84 11.99 8.77 -10.91
N ILE A 85 12.61 9.59 -10.04
CA ILE A 85 12.25 10.98 -9.79
C ILE A 85 13.50 11.84 -10.07
N ASP A 86 13.32 13.07 -10.54
CA ASP A 86 14.41 13.97 -10.85
C ASP A 86 15.06 14.48 -9.56
N GLU A 87 16.40 14.51 -9.51
CA GLU A 87 17.18 14.91 -8.33
C GLU A 87 16.99 16.38 -7.97
N ASP A 88 16.81 17.26 -8.95
CA ASP A 88 16.51 18.69 -8.75
C ASP A 88 15.18 18.92 -8.03
N SER A 89 14.40 17.87 -7.86
CA SER A 89 13.16 17.83 -7.09
C SER A 89 13.39 17.70 -5.58
N THR A 90 14.60 17.90 -5.06
CA THR A 90 14.88 17.85 -3.62
C THR A 90 14.52 19.19 -2.95
N GLY A 91 14.08 19.14 -1.70
CA GLY A 91 13.69 20.33 -0.93
C GLY A 91 12.24 20.25 -0.41
N ASN A 92 11.72 21.36 0.10
CA ASN A 92 10.42 21.41 0.76
C ASN A 92 9.24 21.72 -0.21
N ALA A 93 9.49 21.65 -1.54
CA ALA A 93 8.43 21.85 -2.53
C ALA A 93 7.43 20.67 -2.49
N PRO A 94 6.12 20.94 -2.68
CA PRO A 94 5.09 19.90 -2.66
C PRO A 94 5.25 18.89 -3.81
N ALA A 95 4.63 17.73 -3.68
CA ALA A 95 4.69 16.68 -4.69
C ALA A 95 4.19 17.14 -6.08
N THR A 96 3.30 18.13 -6.13
CA THR A 96 2.77 18.71 -7.38
C THR A 96 3.80 19.49 -8.21
N GLU A 97 4.92 19.88 -7.61
CA GLU A 97 6.03 20.57 -8.26
C GLU A 97 7.20 19.62 -8.60
N ARG A 98 7.04 18.33 -8.30
CA ARG A 98 8.03 17.31 -8.57
C ARG A 98 7.89 16.73 -9.96
N THR A 99 9.02 16.27 -10.53
CA THR A 99 9.10 15.70 -11.87
C THR A 99 9.87 14.37 -11.87
N GLY A 100 9.81 13.69 -13.00
CA GLY A 100 10.44 12.39 -13.21
C GLY A 100 9.53 11.45 -13.99
N SER A 101 10.11 10.36 -14.52
CA SER A 101 9.36 9.39 -15.34
C SER A 101 8.20 8.75 -14.56
N ALA A 102 8.34 8.55 -13.26
CA ALA A 102 7.28 8.01 -12.41
C ALA A 102 6.04 8.92 -12.35
N PHE A 103 6.22 10.25 -12.38
CA PHE A 103 5.10 11.21 -12.41
C PHE A 103 4.35 11.19 -13.75
N VAL A 104 5.08 11.02 -14.86
CA VAL A 104 4.45 10.89 -16.19
C VAL A 104 3.59 9.63 -16.23
N VAL A 105 4.14 8.47 -15.84
CA VAL A 105 3.40 7.21 -15.80
C VAL A 105 2.20 7.29 -14.85
N ALA A 106 2.34 7.94 -13.68
CA ALA A 106 1.24 8.10 -12.73
C ALA A 106 0.13 9.00 -13.29
N ARG A 107 0.49 10.04 -14.06
CA ARG A 107 -0.46 10.94 -14.73
C ARG A 107 -1.29 10.18 -15.76
N ASP A 108 -0.64 9.42 -16.63
CA ASP A 108 -1.32 8.64 -17.66
C ASP A 108 -2.24 7.60 -17.01
N ALA A 109 -1.75 6.87 -16.00
CA ALA A 109 -2.51 5.84 -15.31
C ALA A 109 -3.74 6.40 -14.55
N ILE A 110 -3.70 7.61 -13.97
CA ILE A 110 -4.86 8.19 -13.29
C ILE A 110 -5.92 8.66 -14.30
N GLU A 111 -5.52 9.17 -15.47
CA GLU A 111 -6.44 9.49 -16.55
C GLU A 111 -7.13 8.25 -17.10
N ASP A 112 -6.39 7.15 -17.28
CA ASP A 112 -6.94 5.86 -17.70
C ASP A 112 -7.94 5.34 -16.64
N ALA A 113 -7.60 5.42 -15.35
CA ALA A 113 -8.49 5.03 -14.25
C ALA A 113 -9.76 5.90 -14.16
N ARG A 114 -9.74 7.17 -14.62
CA ARG A 114 -10.93 8.04 -14.68
C ARG A 114 -11.94 7.56 -15.71
N THR A 115 -11.47 7.03 -16.82
CA THR A 115 -12.31 6.52 -17.92
C THR A 115 -12.61 5.04 -17.77
N GLY A 116 -11.74 4.28 -17.10
CA GLY A 116 -11.85 2.84 -16.84
C GLY A 116 -12.70 2.49 -15.61
N ARG A 117 -12.65 1.20 -15.25
CA ARG A 117 -13.30 0.64 -14.05
C ARG A 117 -12.36 0.50 -12.86
N GLU A 118 -11.07 0.57 -13.10
CA GLU A 118 -10.04 0.36 -12.10
C GLU A 118 -9.97 1.55 -11.15
N ARG A 119 -9.89 1.26 -9.87
CA ARG A 119 -9.82 2.28 -8.82
C ARG A 119 -8.58 2.17 -7.94
N LEU A 120 -7.80 1.12 -8.14
CA LEU A 120 -6.51 0.93 -7.49
C LEU A 120 -5.53 0.35 -8.50
N VAL A 121 -4.52 1.13 -8.85
CA VAL A 121 -3.42 0.74 -9.75
C VAL A 121 -2.12 0.86 -8.98
N ILE A 122 -1.32 -0.20 -8.96
CA ILE A 122 -0.02 -0.23 -8.30
C ILE A 122 1.00 -0.76 -9.31
N LEU A 123 1.95 0.08 -9.71
CA LEU A 123 3.00 -0.23 -10.67
C LEU A 123 4.35 -0.20 -9.98
N THR A 124 5.03 -1.33 -9.96
CA THR A 124 6.36 -1.50 -9.36
C THR A 124 7.48 -1.44 -10.40
N GLY A 125 7.13 -1.41 -11.69
CA GLY A 125 8.03 -1.56 -12.82
C GLY A 125 8.44 -3.02 -13.09
N ARG A 126 7.79 -3.99 -12.42
CA ARG A 126 8.00 -5.44 -12.62
C ARG A 126 6.74 -6.10 -13.14
N PRO A 127 6.65 -6.41 -14.44
CA PRO A 127 5.40 -6.82 -15.08
C PRO A 127 4.67 -7.99 -14.40
N GLY A 128 5.39 -8.99 -13.89
CA GLY A 128 4.78 -10.13 -13.19
C GLY A 128 4.19 -9.76 -11.84
N VAL A 129 4.82 -8.85 -11.11
CA VAL A 129 4.30 -8.31 -9.85
C VAL A 129 3.10 -7.40 -10.12
N ASP A 130 3.23 -6.53 -11.11
CA ASP A 130 2.18 -5.57 -11.49
C ASP A 130 0.90 -6.29 -11.93
N SER A 131 1.03 -7.40 -12.69
CA SER A 131 -0.10 -8.25 -13.07
C SER A 131 -0.81 -8.86 -11.85
N LEU A 132 -0.06 -9.41 -10.88
CA LEU A 132 -0.65 -9.96 -9.65
C LEU A 132 -1.34 -8.88 -8.81
N LEU A 133 -0.76 -7.68 -8.73
CA LEU A 133 -1.38 -6.56 -8.05
C LEU A 133 -2.67 -6.11 -8.72
N ALA A 134 -2.69 -6.06 -10.07
CA ALA A 134 -3.88 -5.75 -10.85
C ALA A 134 -5.01 -6.77 -10.62
N ASP A 135 -4.69 -8.06 -10.48
CA ASP A 135 -5.68 -9.11 -10.19
C ASP A 135 -6.24 -9.02 -8.75
N LEU A 136 -5.43 -8.58 -7.78
CA LEU A 136 -5.83 -8.51 -6.37
C LEU A 136 -6.55 -7.20 -6.01
N ALA A 137 -6.21 -6.09 -6.68
CA ALA A 137 -6.72 -4.75 -6.35
C ALA A 137 -8.25 -4.63 -6.42
N PRO A 138 -8.96 -5.19 -7.43
CA PRO A 138 -10.42 -5.12 -7.48
C PRO A 138 -11.10 -5.77 -6.27
N ALA A 139 -10.61 -6.92 -5.81
CA ALA A 139 -11.16 -7.60 -4.65
C ALA A 139 -11.02 -6.77 -3.37
N LEU A 140 -9.88 -6.08 -3.18
CA LEU A 140 -9.67 -5.17 -2.05
C LEU A 140 -10.66 -4.00 -2.10
N VAL A 141 -10.76 -3.36 -3.26
CA VAL A 141 -11.65 -2.22 -3.48
C VAL A 141 -13.12 -2.60 -3.22
N ASP A 142 -13.57 -3.73 -3.75
CA ASP A 142 -14.93 -4.22 -3.56
C ASP A 142 -15.23 -4.53 -2.08
N MET A 143 -14.27 -5.13 -1.37
CA MET A 143 -14.43 -5.40 0.06
C MET A 143 -14.54 -4.11 0.89
N LEU A 144 -13.74 -3.09 0.58
CA LEU A 144 -13.77 -1.80 1.28
C LEU A 144 -15.06 -1.03 0.98
N ASP A 145 -15.50 -1.01 -0.27
CA ASP A 145 -16.72 -0.33 -0.70
C ASP A 145 -18.01 -0.96 -0.15
N GLY A 146 -18.00 -2.28 0.04
CA GLY A 146 -19.11 -3.01 0.60
C GLY A 146 -19.34 -2.79 2.10
N LEU A 147 -18.45 -2.08 2.80
CA LEU A 147 -18.60 -1.81 4.23
C LEU A 147 -19.67 -0.76 4.50
N THR A 148 -20.60 -1.07 5.40
CA THR A 148 -21.47 -0.06 6.03
C THR A 148 -20.66 0.83 6.97
N ASP A 149 -21.19 2.01 7.34
CA ASP A 149 -20.46 2.95 8.23
C ASP A 149 -20.06 2.29 9.56
N ARG A 150 -20.95 1.48 10.15
CA ARG A 150 -20.62 0.73 11.37
C ARG A 150 -19.53 -0.32 11.16
N GLN A 151 -19.55 -1.02 10.03
CA GLN A 151 -18.52 -1.99 9.68
C GLN A 151 -17.20 -1.31 9.39
N ARG A 152 -17.23 -0.16 8.73
CA ARG A 152 -16.07 0.68 8.46
C ARG A 152 -15.40 1.16 9.76
N LEU A 153 -16.18 1.66 10.71
CA LEU A 153 -15.67 2.06 12.02
C LEU A 153 -14.99 0.88 12.75
N VAL A 154 -15.61 -0.30 12.73
CA VAL A 154 -15.03 -1.50 13.36
C VAL A 154 -13.76 -1.94 12.64
N ALA A 155 -13.73 -1.89 11.30
CA ALA A 155 -12.56 -2.20 10.50
C ALA A 155 -11.43 -1.17 10.75
N ARG A 156 -11.74 0.12 10.84
CA ARG A 156 -10.80 1.18 11.19
C ARG A 156 -10.09 0.88 12.51
N LEU A 157 -10.88 0.70 13.58
CA LEU A 157 -10.34 0.42 14.91
C LEU A 157 -9.44 -0.83 14.95
N ALA A 158 -9.80 -1.85 14.17
CA ALA A 158 -9.05 -3.10 14.11
C ALA A 158 -7.81 -3.05 13.22
N MET A 159 -7.80 -2.25 12.16
CA MET A 159 -6.76 -2.31 11.11
C MET A 159 -5.83 -1.09 11.11
N LEU A 160 -6.31 0.08 11.54
CA LEU A 160 -5.51 1.30 11.61
C LEU A 160 -5.08 1.61 13.06
N GLU A 161 -5.89 1.24 14.06
CA GLU A 161 -5.58 1.46 15.47
C GLU A 161 -5.14 0.17 16.18
N ASP A 162 -5.06 -0.96 15.44
CA ASP A 162 -4.62 -2.30 15.90
C ASP A 162 -5.34 -2.80 17.16
N LEU A 163 -6.60 -2.40 17.36
CA LEU A 163 -7.38 -2.78 18.54
C LEU A 163 -7.95 -4.20 18.41
N ARG A 164 -7.86 -4.97 19.49
CA ARG A 164 -8.52 -6.28 19.63
C ARG A 164 -10.03 -6.11 19.77
N GLN A 165 -10.79 -7.16 19.48
CA GLN A 165 -12.26 -7.12 19.59
C GLN A 165 -12.81 -6.66 20.95
N SER A 166 -12.10 -7.00 22.07
CA SER A 166 -12.45 -6.53 23.41
C SER A 166 -12.28 -5.01 23.53
N GLU A 167 -11.14 -4.50 23.08
CA GLU A 167 -10.80 -3.06 23.12
C GLU A 167 -11.76 -2.24 22.23
N VAL A 168 -12.11 -2.78 21.05
CA VAL A 168 -13.13 -2.18 20.19
C VAL A 168 -14.51 -2.15 20.88
N ALA A 169 -14.87 -3.22 21.63
CA ALA A 169 -16.12 -3.27 22.37
C ALA A 169 -16.15 -2.22 23.50
N ASP A 170 -15.06 -2.10 24.23
CA ASP A 170 -14.89 -1.11 25.30
C ASP A 170 -14.92 0.32 24.73
N ARG A 171 -14.19 0.57 23.64
CA ARG A 171 -14.14 1.87 22.96
C ARG A 171 -15.51 2.34 22.45
N LEU A 172 -16.33 1.40 21.96
CA LEU A 172 -17.66 1.69 21.42
C LEU A 172 -18.79 1.51 22.46
N HIS A 173 -18.47 1.20 23.72
CA HIS A 173 -19.41 0.96 24.80
C HIS A 173 -20.51 -0.07 24.43
N VAL A 174 -20.09 -1.18 23.81
CA VAL A 174 -20.99 -2.27 23.40
C VAL A 174 -20.49 -3.62 23.89
N ARG A 175 -21.36 -4.63 23.89
CA ARG A 175 -20.98 -5.99 24.28
C ARG A 175 -20.01 -6.60 23.25
N ARG A 176 -19.00 -7.36 23.72
CA ARG A 176 -18.03 -8.08 22.87
C ARG A 176 -18.72 -8.96 21.80
N ALA A 177 -19.85 -9.60 22.15
CA ALA A 177 -20.63 -10.39 21.20
C ALA A 177 -21.09 -9.54 19.99
N THR A 178 -21.51 -8.29 20.22
CA THR A 178 -21.91 -7.35 19.16
C THR A 178 -20.75 -7.05 18.22
N ILE A 179 -19.56 -6.84 18.78
CA ILE A 179 -18.36 -6.61 17.97
C ILE A 179 -17.98 -7.85 17.19
N SER A 180 -18.03 -9.05 17.79
CA SER A 180 -17.74 -10.31 17.08
C SER A 180 -18.64 -10.49 15.84
N VAL A 181 -19.93 -10.20 15.96
CA VAL A 181 -20.87 -10.22 14.83
C VAL A 181 -20.48 -9.17 13.77
N SER A 182 -20.12 -7.94 14.20
CA SER A 182 -19.71 -6.88 13.29
C SER A 182 -18.41 -7.22 12.55
N PHE A 183 -17.40 -7.78 13.24
CA PHE A 183 -16.17 -8.27 12.63
C PHE A 183 -16.40 -9.32 11.54
N ASN A 184 -17.30 -10.29 11.83
CA ASN A 184 -17.62 -11.35 10.87
C ASN A 184 -18.38 -10.78 9.65
N ARG A 185 -19.35 -9.89 9.86
CA ARG A 185 -20.10 -9.25 8.78
C ARG A 185 -19.23 -8.31 7.94
N ALA A 186 -18.33 -7.55 8.56
CA ALA A 186 -17.36 -6.71 7.89
C ALA A 186 -16.22 -7.52 7.22
N ARG A 187 -16.18 -8.85 7.43
CA ARG A 187 -15.12 -9.72 6.90
C ARG A 187 -13.72 -9.21 7.25
N VAL A 188 -13.53 -8.65 8.45
CA VAL A 188 -12.25 -8.00 8.85
C VAL A 188 -11.05 -8.94 8.67
N ARG A 189 -11.15 -10.22 9.09
CA ARG A 189 -10.05 -11.17 8.92
C ARG A 189 -9.72 -11.47 7.45
N PRO A 190 -10.69 -11.77 6.56
CA PRO A 190 -10.41 -11.87 5.11
C PRO A 190 -9.77 -10.60 4.55
N LEU A 191 -10.26 -9.41 4.93
CA LEU A 191 -9.70 -8.13 4.51
C LEU A 191 -8.24 -7.97 4.97
N GLN A 192 -7.93 -8.25 6.22
CA GLN A 192 -6.56 -8.24 6.76
C GLN A 192 -5.63 -9.19 5.99
N ARG A 193 -6.11 -10.41 5.65
CA ARG A 193 -5.32 -11.37 4.87
C ARG A 193 -5.06 -10.90 3.46
N LEU A 194 -6.06 -10.30 2.80
CA LEU A 194 -5.91 -9.75 1.45
C LEU A 194 -4.91 -8.59 1.44
N VAL A 195 -5.03 -7.67 2.40
CA VAL A 195 -4.07 -6.57 2.59
C VAL A 195 -2.66 -7.10 2.81
N ALA A 196 -2.49 -8.09 3.69
CA ALA A 196 -1.18 -8.71 3.93
C ALA A 196 -0.63 -9.40 2.67
N GLY A 197 -1.47 -10.06 1.89
CA GLY A 197 -1.09 -10.68 0.61
C GLY A 197 -0.63 -9.65 -0.42
N ILE A 198 -1.36 -8.55 -0.59
CA ILE A 198 -0.98 -7.46 -1.49
C ILE A 198 0.35 -6.83 -1.05
N ARG A 199 0.53 -6.56 0.24
CA ARG A 199 1.80 -6.06 0.80
C ARG A 199 2.97 -6.99 0.51
N LEU A 200 2.78 -8.30 0.66
CA LEU A 200 3.81 -9.29 0.36
C LEU A 200 4.18 -9.28 -1.12
N VAL A 201 3.20 -9.26 -2.02
CA VAL A 201 3.44 -9.16 -3.47
C VAL A 201 4.15 -7.85 -3.81
N TYR A 202 3.70 -6.72 -3.25
CA TYR A 202 4.31 -5.42 -3.46
C TYR A 202 5.77 -5.38 -2.98
N SER A 203 6.06 -5.89 -1.79
CA SER A 203 7.42 -5.92 -1.22
C SER A 203 8.36 -6.85 -2.01
N SER A 204 7.85 -7.95 -2.58
CA SER A 204 8.65 -8.82 -3.46
C SER A 204 9.13 -8.08 -4.72
N GLY A 205 8.41 -7.05 -5.15
CA GLY A 205 8.82 -6.13 -6.21
C GLY A 205 9.95 -5.15 -5.81
N SER A 206 10.36 -5.13 -4.56
CA SER A 206 11.46 -4.25 -4.08
C SER A 206 12.82 -4.96 -4.07
N VAL A 207 12.86 -6.28 -4.20
CA VAL A 207 14.12 -7.05 -4.16
C VAL A 207 14.78 -6.98 -5.53
N ASP A 208 16.00 -6.41 -5.58
CA ASP A 208 16.82 -6.39 -6.78
C ASP A 208 17.18 -7.84 -7.19
N PRO A 209 16.81 -8.29 -8.40
CA PRO A 209 17.12 -9.66 -8.86
C PRO A 209 18.63 -9.96 -8.87
N GLY A 210 19.49 -8.95 -8.98
CA GLY A 210 20.95 -9.09 -8.90
C GLY A 210 21.44 -9.53 -7.52
N ARG A 211 20.81 -9.09 -6.43
CA ARG A 211 21.20 -9.44 -5.06
C ARG A 211 20.75 -10.87 -4.70
N ALA A 212 19.57 -11.27 -5.16
CA ALA A 212 19.06 -12.63 -4.93
C ALA A 212 19.91 -13.70 -5.64
N ALA A 213 20.45 -13.41 -6.82
CA ALA A 213 21.34 -14.31 -7.56
C ALA A 213 22.70 -14.47 -6.87
N THR A 214 23.23 -13.40 -6.23
CA THR A 214 24.50 -13.43 -5.52
C THR A 214 24.40 -14.24 -4.22
N GLU A 215 23.31 -14.12 -3.49
CA GLU A 215 23.09 -14.89 -2.23
C GLU A 215 22.85 -16.38 -2.50
N ALA A 216 22.21 -16.74 -3.63
CA ALA A 216 22.02 -18.13 -4.02
C ALA A 216 23.32 -18.80 -4.49
N THR A 217 24.25 -18.04 -5.09
CA THR A 217 25.54 -18.58 -5.57
C THR A 217 26.52 -18.80 -4.42
N THR A 218 26.42 -18.05 -3.33
CA THR A 218 27.31 -18.19 -2.15
C THR A 218 26.94 -19.38 -1.26
N ALA A 219 25.73 -19.93 -1.40
CA ALA A 219 25.22 -21.04 -0.58
C ALA A 219 25.51 -22.45 -1.15
N THR A 220 26.20 -22.57 -2.30
CA THR A 220 26.41 -23.86 -2.98
C THR A 220 27.88 -24.11 -3.31
N GLU A 221 28.79 -23.88 -2.35
CA GLU A 221 30.09 -24.56 -2.41
C GLU A 221 30.03 -25.81 -1.52
N PRO A 222 30.12 -27.04 -2.09
CA PRO A 222 30.23 -28.24 -1.29
C PRO A 222 31.63 -28.29 -0.66
N GLU A 223 31.68 -28.51 0.64
CA GLU A 223 32.96 -28.79 1.34
C GLU A 223 33.70 -29.95 0.66
N PRO A 224 35.03 -29.84 0.48
CA PRO A 224 35.81 -30.91 -0.10
C PRO A 224 35.82 -32.12 0.83
N ILE A 225 35.36 -33.28 0.29
CA ILE A 225 35.42 -34.56 0.97
C ILE A 225 36.88 -34.91 1.17
N VAL A 226 37.37 -34.85 2.42
CA VAL A 226 38.70 -35.33 2.78
C VAL A 226 38.69 -36.87 2.68
N ALA A 227 39.36 -37.40 1.67
CA ALA A 227 39.59 -38.84 1.54
C ALA A 227 40.45 -39.35 2.69
N GLY A 228 39.87 -40.10 3.60
CA GLY A 228 40.58 -40.77 4.68
C GLY A 228 41.54 -41.81 4.12
N GLN A 229 42.80 -41.68 4.43
CA GLN A 229 43.86 -42.64 4.13
C GLN A 229 43.53 -43.99 4.80
N ALA A 230 43.43 -45.01 3.97
CA ALA A 230 43.45 -46.40 4.42
C ALA A 230 44.91 -46.74 4.78
N ASP A 231 45.17 -46.90 6.10
CA ASP A 231 46.44 -47.43 6.58
C ASP A 231 46.32 -48.97 6.68
N GLY A 232 47.09 -49.63 5.83
CA GLY A 232 47.19 -51.07 5.82
C GLY A 232 48.22 -51.53 6.89
N GLY A 233 47.76 -52.35 7.77
CA GLY A 233 48.63 -53.08 8.74
C GLY A 233 48.39 -54.55 8.67
N VAL A 234 49.16 -55.23 7.83
CA VAL A 234 49.38 -56.71 7.91
C VAL A 234 50.41 -56.93 8.97
N GLN A 235 50.13 -57.81 9.97
CA GLN A 235 51.10 -58.75 10.56
C GLN A 235 50.43 -59.84 11.37
N GLN A 236 50.75 -61.06 10.90
CA GLN A 236 50.91 -62.36 11.58
C GLN A 236 49.72 -62.97 12.29
#